data_4ce6d93589b712d6e28da5707090aff7
#
_entry.id   4ce6d93589b712d6e28da5707090aff7
#
_cell.length_a   1.000
_cell.length_b   1.000
_cell.length_c   1.000
_cell.angle_alpha   90.00
_cell.angle_beta   90.00
_cell.angle_gamma   90.00
#
_symmetry.space_group_name_H-M   'P 1'
#
loop_
_entity.id
_entity.type
_entity.pdbx_description
1 polymer ?
#
loop_
_entity_poly.entity_id
_entity_poly.type
_entity_poly.pdbx_seq_one_letter_code
_entity_poly.pdbx_strand_id
1 'polypeptide(L)'
;GVGEDGVPLAEGEVGGDENGRQVATTVTGDMAMGVQIIAGGALVSVSSNTLSAATSDGEQFSYANFTMTASDSGSRSSFSVNGTIAGSSNDFAGAYSINMKSPDTPLIFSNNRNYPDSGEMRITGANGTLTLTAQPNAQVLLTLNADGKTSTSTVGWCSIGDC
;
A
#
# COMPACT_ATOMS: atom_id res chain seq x y z
N GLY A 1 21.01 -18.09 6.67
CA GLY A 1 19.69 -18.15 7.21
C GLY A 1 19.49 -17.04 8.22
N VAL A 2 18.67 -16.05 7.92
CA VAL A 2 18.26 -15.01 8.86
C VAL A 2 16.95 -15.47 9.45
N GLY A 3 16.85 -15.57 10.78
CA GLY A 3 15.68 -16.07 11.47
C GLY A 3 14.48 -15.14 11.29
N GLU A 4 13.34 -15.73 10.99
CA GLU A 4 12.03 -15.08 11.05
C GLU A 4 11.58 -15.08 12.53
N ASP A 5 11.94 -14.05 13.24
CA ASP A 5 11.35 -13.79 14.56
C ASP A 5 10.29 -12.70 14.41
N GLY A 6 9.02 -13.12 14.28
CA GLY A 6 7.89 -12.23 14.38
C GLY A 6 7.82 -11.62 15.77
N VAL A 7 8.06 -10.31 15.86
CA VAL A 7 7.96 -9.58 17.13
C VAL A 7 6.51 -9.13 17.30
N PRO A 8 5.82 -9.50 18.40
CA PRO A 8 4.52 -8.94 18.69
C PRO A 8 4.65 -7.42 18.91
N LEU A 9 3.80 -6.65 18.25
CA LEU A 9 3.77 -5.20 18.41
C LEU A 9 3.17 -4.86 19.78
N ALA A 10 3.89 -4.04 20.55
CA ALA A 10 3.42 -3.52 21.82
C ALA A 10 2.38 -2.40 21.58
N GLU A 11 1.45 -2.25 22.53
CA GLU A 11 0.56 -1.09 22.56
C GLU A 11 1.37 0.20 22.66
N GLY A 12 1.12 1.14 21.75
CA GLY A 12 1.78 2.44 21.69
C GLY A 12 0.77 3.57 21.58
N GLU A 13 0.94 4.61 22.39
CA GLU A 13 0.23 5.87 22.22
C GLU A 13 0.90 6.70 21.13
N VAL A 14 0.15 7.19 20.15
CA VAL A 14 0.68 8.12 19.14
C VAL A 14 -0.34 9.20 18.83
N GLY A 15 0.04 10.44 19.14
CA GLY A 15 -0.44 11.64 18.47
C GLY A 15 -1.77 12.23 18.93
N GLY A 16 -1.86 13.57 18.96
CA GLY A 16 -3.10 14.33 19.09
C GLY A 16 -3.71 14.61 17.70
N ASP A 17 -5.05 14.77 17.67
CA ASP A 17 -5.78 15.23 16.50
C ASP A 17 -5.49 16.72 16.21
N GLU A 18 -6.00 17.25 15.09
CA GLU A 18 -5.85 18.65 14.68
C GLU A 18 -6.38 19.67 15.72
N ASN A 19 -7.18 19.21 16.68
CA ASN A 19 -7.75 20.01 17.77
C ASN A 19 -7.02 19.81 19.10
N GLY A 20 -5.89 19.10 19.12
CA GLY A 20 -5.10 18.83 20.33
C GLY A 20 -5.71 17.79 21.27
N ARG A 21 -6.71 17.02 20.81
CA ARG A 21 -7.27 15.90 21.54
C ARG A 21 -6.35 14.70 21.42
N GLN A 22 -5.99 14.09 22.52
CA GLN A 22 -5.21 12.86 22.50
C GLN A 22 -6.09 11.70 22.01
N VAL A 23 -5.67 11.08 20.90
CA VAL A 23 -6.28 9.88 20.35
C VAL A 23 -5.35 8.72 20.66
N ALA A 24 -5.82 7.80 21.50
CA ALA A 24 -5.10 6.57 21.77
C ALA A 24 -5.32 5.59 20.60
N THR A 25 -4.24 4.99 20.12
CA THR A 25 -4.28 3.98 19.07
C THR A 25 -3.80 2.65 19.64
N THR A 26 -4.63 1.63 19.54
CA THR A 26 -4.28 0.25 19.88
C THR A 26 -3.93 -0.48 18.59
N VAL A 27 -2.72 -1.03 18.51
CA VAL A 27 -2.26 -1.84 17.37
C VAL A 27 -2.09 -3.29 17.83
N THR A 28 -2.67 -4.22 17.10
CA THR A 28 -2.58 -5.66 17.37
C THR A 28 -2.29 -6.44 16.09
N GLY A 29 -1.58 -7.54 16.20
CA GLY A 29 -1.28 -8.42 15.07
C GLY A 29 0.18 -8.84 14.99
N ASP A 30 0.56 -9.29 13.81
CA ASP A 30 1.91 -9.72 13.49
C ASP A 30 2.49 -8.89 12.34
N MET A 31 3.78 -8.66 12.37
CA MET A 31 4.53 -8.06 11.27
C MET A 31 5.91 -8.71 11.21
N ALA A 32 6.29 -9.12 10.01
CA ALA A 32 7.65 -9.60 9.73
C ALA A 32 8.31 -8.69 8.71
N MET A 33 9.58 -8.41 8.90
CA MET A 33 10.40 -7.65 7.97
C MET A 33 11.64 -8.45 7.60
N GLY A 34 11.91 -8.55 6.31
CA GLY A 34 13.10 -9.20 5.77
C GLY A 34 13.93 -8.22 4.94
N VAL A 35 15.25 -8.37 5.02
CA VAL A 35 16.19 -7.66 4.16
C VAL A 35 17.12 -8.68 3.53
N GLN A 36 17.21 -8.68 2.21
CA GLN A 36 18.11 -9.52 1.44
C GLN A 36 19.02 -8.65 0.58
N ILE A 37 20.32 -8.88 0.69
CA ILE A 37 21.29 -8.24 -0.21
C ILE A 37 21.23 -8.96 -1.56
N ILE A 38 21.04 -8.20 -2.62
CA ILE A 38 21.01 -8.67 -4.00
C ILE A 38 22.14 -8.03 -4.81
N ALA A 39 22.35 -8.48 -6.04
CA ALA A 39 23.38 -7.90 -6.91
C ALA A 39 23.08 -6.40 -7.16
N GLY A 40 23.96 -5.54 -6.66
CA GLY A 40 23.89 -4.09 -6.83
C GLY A 40 22.92 -3.36 -5.90
N GLY A 41 22.37 -4.04 -4.85
CA GLY A 41 21.43 -3.36 -3.97
C GLY A 41 20.83 -4.26 -2.89
N ALA A 42 19.58 -4.00 -2.55
CA ALA A 42 18.84 -4.72 -1.53
C ALA A 42 17.37 -4.97 -1.93
N LEU A 43 16.82 -6.05 -1.41
CA LEU A 43 15.39 -6.34 -1.41
C LEU A 43 14.89 -6.25 0.04
N VAL A 44 13.88 -5.45 0.26
CA VAL A 44 13.17 -5.34 1.53
C VAL A 44 11.78 -5.95 1.36
N SER A 45 11.38 -6.78 2.29
CA SER A 45 10.03 -7.34 2.36
C SER A 45 9.39 -7.02 3.70
N VAL A 46 8.12 -6.70 3.68
CA VAL A 46 7.27 -6.56 4.88
C VAL A 46 6.05 -7.45 4.65
N SER A 47 5.72 -8.25 5.63
CA SER A 47 4.52 -9.09 5.57
C SER A 47 3.79 -9.09 6.90
N SER A 48 2.48 -9.30 6.82
CA SER A 48 1.58 -9.45 7.96
C SER A 48 0.46 -10.40 7.56
N ASN A 49 0.16 -11.38 8.41
CA ASN A 49 -1.03 -12.19 8.24
C ASN A 49 -2.26 -11.41 8.69
N THR A 50 -2.14 -10.77 9.85
CA THR A 50 -3.18 -9.91 10.41
C THR A 50 -2.54 -8.77 11.18
N LEU A 51 -2.83 -7.54 10.80
CA LEU A 51 -2.47 -6.34 11.53
C LEU A 51 -3.72 -5.48 11.63
N SER A 52 -4.08 -5.03 12.82
CA SER A 52 -5.22 -4.13 13.00
C SER A 52 -4.86 -2.99 13.94
N ALA A 53 -5.47 -1.85 13.70
CA ALA A 53 -5.41 -0.71 14.59
C ALA A 53 -6.81 -0.17 14.83
N ALA A 54 -7.05 0.26 16.05
CA ALA A 54 -8.27 0.92 16.46
C ALA A 54 -7.92 2.16 17.25
N THR A 55 -8.61 3.24 16.96
CA THR A 55 -8.44 4.52 17.66
C THR A 55 -9.57 4.73 18.67
N SER A 56 -9.31 5.51 19.70
CA SER A 56 -10.28 5.80 20.75
C SER A 56 -11.49 6.62 20.28
N ASP A 57 -11.43 7.21 19.09
CA ASP A 57 -12.53 7.93 18.43
C ASP A 57 -13.37 7.05 17.51
N GLY A 58 -13.06 5.75 17.45
CA GLY A 58 -13.86 4.74 16.77
C GLY A 58 -13.42 4.40 15.35
N GLU A 59 -12.33 4.98 14.85
CA GLU A 59 -11.76 4.54 13.59
C GLU A 59 -11.07 3.19 13.74
N GLN A 60 -11.18 2.36 12.74
CA GLN A 60 -10.57 1.04 12.71
C GLN A 60 -10.03 0.74 11.31
N PHE A 61 -8.88 0.09 11.27
CA PHE A 61 -8.39 -0.50 10.03
C PHE A 61 -7.65 -1.82 10.30
N SER A 62 -7.64 -2.67 9.32
CA SER A 62 -6.93 -3.94 9.37
C SER A 62 -6.28 -4.24 8.03
N TYR A 63 -5.14 -4.91 8.10
CA TYR A 63 -4.47 -5.51 6.96
C TYR A 63 -4.57 -7.03 7.11
N ALA A 64 -4.94 -7.71 6.04
CA ALA A 64 -4.97 -9.16 6.02
C ALA A 64 -4.16 -9.69 4.84
N ASN A 65 -3.34 -10.72 5.08
CA ASN A 65 -2.47 -11.34 4.08
C ASN A 65 -1.64 -10.29 3.32
N PHE A 66 -1.13 -9.31 4.06
CA PHE A 66 -0.40 -8.18 3.48
C PHE A 66 1.05 -8.57 3.19
N THR A 67 1.51 -8.25 2.01
CA THR A 67 2.91 -8.37 1.62
C THR A 67 3.30 -7.16 0.79
N MET A 68 4.38 -6.52 1.16
CA MET A 68 5.00 -5.44 0.42
C MET A 68 6.45 -5.82 0.15
N THR A 69 6.90 -5.65 -1.08
CA THR A 69 8.31 -5.82 -1.44
C THR A 69 8.82 -4.59 -2.16
N ALA A 70 10.00 -4.15 -1.79
CA ALA A 70 10.72 -3.09 -2.46
C ALA A 70 12.15 -3.56 -2.74
N SER A 71 12.62 -3.40 -3.96
CA SER A 71 14.01 -3.67 -4.29
C SER A 71 14.66 -2.43 -4.85
N ASP A 72 15.93 -2.25 -4.56
CA ASP A 72 16.77 -1.22 -5.15
C ASP A 72 18.04 -1.89 -5.69
N SER A 73 18.38 -1.60 -6.95
CA SER A 73 19.59 -2.05 -7.62
C SER A 73 20.38 -0.89 -8.22
N GLY A 74 20.39 0.25 -7.54
CA GLY A 74 21.09 1.47 -7.96
C GLY A 74 20.26 2.34 -8.91
N SER A 75 20.27 2.08 -10.20
CA SER A 75 19.51 2.88 -11.17
C SER A 75 18.05 2.44 -11.35
N ARG A 76 17.66 1.35 -10.69
CA ARG A 76 16.31 0.78 -10.85
C ARG A 76 15.79 0.28 -9.53
N SER A 77 14.61 0.74 -9.15
CA SER A 77 13.87 0.24 -8.00
C SER A 77 12.57 -0.40 -8.44
N SER A 78 12.10 -1.39 -7.68
CA SER A 78 10.78 -1.99 -7.91
C SER A 78 9.97 -1.97 -6.62
N PHE A 79 8.65 -1.90 -6.77
CA PHE A 79 7.71 -1.94 -5.68
C PHE A 79 6.52 -2.83 -6.03
N SER A 80 6.14 -3.69 -5.10
CA SER A 80 4.90 -4.45 -5.19
C SER A 80 4.18 -4.49 -3.84
N VAL A 81 2.87 -4.56 -3.89
CA VAL A 81 2.00 -4.70 -2.72
C VAL A 81 0.88 -5.67 -3.02
N ASN A 82 0.60 -6.55 -2.05
CA ASN A 82 -0.55 -7.46 -2.11
C ASN A 82 -1.17 -7.51 -0.72
N GLY A 83 -2.48 -7.60 -0.64
CA GLY A 83 -3.19 -7.74 0.62
C GLY A 83 -4.56 -7.08 0.60
N THR A 84 -5.28 -7.26 1.68
CA THR A 84 -6.58 -6.64 1.90
C THR A 84 -6.46 -5.61 3.00
N ILE A 85 -6.98 -4.42 2.75
CA ILE A 85 -7.18 -3.37 3.75
C ILE A 85 -8.69 -3.25 3.97
N ALA A 86 -9.11 -3.33 5.21
CA ALA A 86 -10.51 -3.14 5.58
C ALA A 86 -10.60 -2.25 6.82
N GLY A 87 -11.68 -1.53 6.97
CA GLY A 87 -11.85 -0.67 8.12
C GLY A 87 -13.13 0.15 8.08
N SER A 88 -13.21 1.05 9.04
CA SER A 88 -14.19 2.12 9.10
C SER A 88 -13.49 3.41 9.49
N SER A 89 -13.86 4.50 8.85
CA SER A 89 -13.35 5.83 9.15
C SER A 89 -14.52 6.82 9.19
N ASN A 90 -14.37 7.88 9.96
CA ASN A 90 -15.31 8.98 9.98
C ASN A 90 -15.38 9.73 8.65
N ASP A 91 -14.35 9.61 7.82
CA ASP A 91 -14.26 10.22 6.48
C ASP A 91 -15.03 9.42 5.41
N PHE A 92 -15.37 8.17 5.70
CA PHE A 92 -16.12 7.29 4.80
C PHE A 92 -17.49 6.97 5.37
N ALA A 93 -18.51 6.96 4.52
CA ALA A 93 -19.88 6.61 4.91
C ALA A 93 -20.04 5.10 5.15
N GLY A 94 -19.33 4.55 6.14
CA GLY A 94 -19.42 3.15 6.56
C GLY A 94 -18.12 2.36 6.42
N ALA A 95 -18.22 1.06 6.61
CA ALA A 95 -17.10 0.15 6.50
C ALA A 95 -16.67 -0.02 5.04
N TYR A 96 -15.36 -0.11 4.83
CA TYR A 96 -14.75 -0.35 3.51
C TYR A 96 -13.88 -1.63 3.56
N SER A 97 -13.75 -2.26 2.43
CA SER A 97 -12.77 -3.32 2.23
C SER A 97 -12.23 -3.23 0.80
N ILE A 98 -10.93 -3.10 0.68
CA ILE A 98 -10.23 -3.04 -0.60
C ILE A 98 -9.13 -4.09 -0.65
N ASN A 99 -9.00 -4.74 -1.79
CA ASN A 99 -7.89 -5.64 -2.06
C ASN A 99 -6.90 -4.92 -2.99
N MET A 100 -5.65 -4.83 -2.55
CA MET A 100 -4.56 -4.30 -3.36
C MET A 100 -3.73 -5.45 -3.91
N LYS A 101 -3.38 -5.36 -5.17
CA LYS A 101 -2.52 -6.34 -5.83
C LYS A 101 -1.65 -5.64 -6.88
N SER A 102 -0.34 -5.84 -6.76
CA SER A 102 0.55 -5.71 -7.90
C SER A 102 0.49 -7.03 -8.65
N PRO A 103 0.02 -7.07 -9.89
CA PRO A 103 0.05 -8.28 -10.70
C PRO A 103 1.50 -8.67 -11.05
N ASP A 104 1.71 -9.50 -12.05
CA ASP A 104 3.03 -10.02 -12.44
C ASP A 104 4.05 -8.93 -12.85
N THR A 105 3.58 -7.69 -12.99
CA THR A 105 4.39 -6.52 -13.33
C THR A 105 4.44 -5.52 -12.16
N PRO A 106 5.43 -5.59 -11.25
CA PRO A 106 5.60 -4.63 -10.20
C PRO A 106 5.81 -3.22 -10.75
N LEU A 107 5.54 -2.20 -9.95
CA LEU A 107 5.87 -0.82 -10.31
C LEU A 107 7.40 -0.66 -10.35
N ILE A 108 7.92 -0.15 -11.45
CA ILE A 108 9.36 0.04 -11.69
C ILE A 108 9.66 1.52 -11.77
N PHE A 109 10.64 1.95 -10.99
CA PHE A 109 11.18 3.29 -10.94
C PHE A 109 12.59 3.28 -11.51
N SER A 110 12.88 4.13 -12.47
CA SER A 110 14.20 4.23 -13.09
C SER A 110 14.84 5.58 -12.78
N ASN A 111 16.16 5.57 -12.62
CA ASN A 111 16.95 6.79 -12.46
C ASN A 111 16.51 7.67 -11.27
N ASN A 112 16.17 7.06 -10.13
CA ASN A 112 15.73 7.75 -8.90
C ASN A 112 14.53 8.70 -9.10
N ARG A 113 13.62 8.35 -10.00
CA ARG A 113 12.38 9.10 -10.18
C ARG A 113 11.41 8.83 -9.05
N ASN A 114 10.60 9.81 -8.71
CA ASN A 114 9.54 9.70 -7.69
C ASN A 114 8.26 9.04 -8.23
N TYR A 115 8.22 8.69 -9.50
CA TYR A 115 7.09 8.02 -10.16
C TYR A 115 7.55 6.81 -10.96
N PRO A 116 6.72 5.76 -11.08
CA PRO A 116 7.09 4.57 -11.84
C PRO A 116 7.04 4.82 -13.35
N ASP A 117 7.97 4.18 -14.06
CA ASP A 117 8.03 4.20 -15.54
C ASP A 117 7.20 3.08 -16.16
N SER A 118 6.97 2.00 -15.42
CA SER A 118 6.22 0.82 -15.88
C SER A 118 5.66 0.04 -14.71
N GLY A 119 4.78 -0.89 -15.01
CA GLY A 119 4.13 -1.75 -14.03
C GLY A 119 2.67 -1.40 -13.82
N GLU A 120 2.04 -2.18 -12.97
CA GLU A 120 0.61 -2.08 -12.71
C GLU A 120 0.30 -2.28 -11.23
N MET A 121 -0.67 -1.55 -10.73
CA MET A 121 -1.31 -1.80 -9.44
C MET A 121 -2.83 -1.90 -9.64
N ARG A 122 -3.44 -2.86 -8.97
CA ARG A 122 -4.88 -3.07 -9.00
C ARG A 122 -5.46 -2.93 -7.59
N ILE A 123 -6.54 -2.18 -7.49
CA ILE A 123 -7.32 -1.96 -6.29
C ILE A 123 -8.74 -2.45 -6.56
N THR A 124 -9.18 -3.47 -5.81
CA THR A 124 -10.51 -4.04 -5.97
C THR A 124 -11.33 -3.78 -4.72
N GLY A 125 -12.45 -3.13 -4.88
CA GLY A 125 -13.47 -2.92 -3.86
C GLY A 125 -14.75 -3.72 -4.15
N ALA A 126 -15.77 -3.53 -3.34
CA ALA A 126 -17.04 -4.25 -3.46
C ALA A 126 -17.75 -4.04 -4.81
N ASN A 127 -17.65 -2.85 -5.38
CA ASN A 127 -18.43 -2.44 -6.56
C ASN A 127 -17.58 -2.23 -7.81
N GLY A 128 -16.29 -2.52 -7.75
CA GLY A 128 -15.44 -2.34 -8.92
C GLY A 128 -13.96 -2.54 -8.69
N THR A 129 -13.22 -2.37 -9.76
CA THR A 129 -11.77 -2.48 -9.77
C THR A 129 -11.16 -1.27 -10.47
N LEU A 130 -10.23 -0.62 -9.79
CA LEU A 130 -9.38 0.42 -10.36
C LEU A 130 -8.01 -0.19 -10.66
N THR A 131 -7.57 -0.06 -11.90
CA THR A 131 -6.22 -0.43 -12.32
C THR A 131 -5.43 0.83 -12.67
N LEU A 132 -4.24 0.94 -12.08
CA LEU A 132 -3.26 1.98 -12.37
C LEU A 132 -2.15 1.34 -13.19
N THR A 133 -1.96 1.78 -14.43
CA THR A 133 -0.90 1.29 -15.30
C THR A 133 0.08 2.44 -15.60
N ALA A 134 1.31 2.30 -15.17
CA ALA A 134 2.35 3.29 -15.41
C ALA A 134 2.60 3.45 -16.92
N GLN A 135 2.71 4.70 -17.34
CA GLN A 135 2.92 5.09 -18.74
C GLN A 135 4.17 5.96 -18.87
N PRO A 136 4.76 6.06 -20.06
CA PRO A 136 5.85 7.02 -20.33
C PRO A 136 5.46 8.46 -19.97
N ASN A 137 6.47 9.32 -19.78
CA ASN A 137 6.32 10.76 -19.54
C ASN A 137 5.58 11.12 -18.24
N ALA A 138 5.85 10.39 -17.16
CA ALA A 138 5.24 10.64 -15.86
C ALA A 138 3.71 10.57 -15.86
N GLN A 139 3.16 9.69 -16.68
CA GLN A 139 1.71 9.49 -16.78
C GLN A 139 1.28 8.15 -16.19
N VAL A 140 0.02 8.08 -15.81
CA VAL A 140 -0.64 6.85 -15.39
C VAL A 140 -1.98 6.72 -16.13
N LEU A 141 -2.23 5.54 -16.67
CA LEU A 141 -3.53 5.16 -17.18
C LEU A 141 -4.35 4.59 -16.03
N LEU A 142 -5.44 5.24 -15.70
CA LEU A 142 -6.45 4.78 -14.76
C LEU A 142 -7.54 4.05 -15.54
N THR A 143 -7.81 2.82 -15.18
CA THR A 143 -8.91 2.02 -15.74
C THR A 143 -9.85 1.62 -14.62
N LEU A 144 -11.04 2.17 -14.60
CA LEU A 144 -12.10 1.82 -13.66
C LEU A 144 -13.09 0.87 -14.35
N ASN A 145 -13.28 -0.29 -13.75
CA ASN A 145 -14.35 -1.24 -14.12
C ASN A 145 -15.34 -1.29 -12.96
N ALA A 146 -16.53 -0.77 -13.15
CA ALA A 146 -17.60 -0.76 -12.15
C ALA A 146 -18.96 -0.91 -12.85
N ASP A 147 -19.87 -1.66 -12.24
CA ASP A 147 -21.25 -1.86 -12.74
C ASP A 147 -21.32 -2.30 -14.20
N GLY A 148 -20.37 -3.16 -14.61
CA GLY A 148 -20.28 -3.65 -16.00
C GLY A 148 -19.82 -2.61 -17.03
N LYS A 149 -19.37 -1.46 -16.58
CA LYS A 149 -18.84 -0.38 -17.43
C LYS A 149 -17.34 -0.19 -17.19
N THR A 150 -16.64 0.14 -18.25
CA THR A 150 -15.22 0.50 -18.21
C THR A 150 -15.07 1.98 -18.55
N SER A 151 -14.34 2.69 -17.70
CA SER A 151 -13.92 4.07 -17.92
C SER A 151 -12.39 4.16 -17.82
N THR A 152 -11.79 4.95 -18.68
CA THR A 152 -10.35 5.17 -18.69
C THR A 152 -10.01 6.65 -18.68
N SER A 153 -8.93 7.00 -18.00
CA SER A 153 -8.37 8.35 -17.99
C SER A 153 -6.84 8.26 -17.88
N THR A 154 -6.14 9.11 -18.60
CA THR A 154 -4.71 9.28 -18.45
C THR A 154 -4.41 10.60 -17.77
N VAL A 155 -3.68 10.56 -16.67
CA VAL A 155 -3.33 11.74 -15.87
C VAL A 155 -1.84 11.73 -15.54
N GLY A 156 -1.28 12.84 -15.12
CA GLY A 156 0.08 12.88 -14.57
C GLY A 156 0.13 12.24 -13.19
N TRP A 157 1.23 11.57 -12.84
CA TRP A 157 1.43 11.04 -11.49
C TRP A 157 1.28 12.12 -10.43
N CYS A 158 1.81 13.33 -10.68
CA CYS A 158 1.70 14.46 -9.75
C CYS A 158 0.25 15.00 -9.56
N SER A 159 -0.70 14.48 -10.32
CA SER A 159 -2.13 14.81 -10.14
C SER A 159 -2.84 13.87 -9.17
N ILE A 160 -2.21 12.75 -8.82
CA ILE A 160 -2.77 11.73 -7.93
C ILE A 160 -1.89 11.42 -6.72
N GLY A 161 -0.71 12.01 -6.62
CA GLY A 161 0.24 11.86 -5.53
C GLY A 161 1.26 13.01 -5.53
N ASP A 162 2.04 13.05 -4.47
CA ASP A 162 3.16 13.99 -4.34
C ASP A 162 4.31 13.61 -5.28
N CYS A 163 4.90 14.57 -5.94
CA CYS A 163 6.08 14.40 -6.80
C CYS A 163 7.33 15.03 -6.20
#